data_961cd838b67c93fae910c7f1108b5853
#
_entry.id   961cd838b67c93fae910c7f1108b5853
#
_cell.length_a   1.000
_cell.length_b   1.000
_cell.length_c   1.000
_cell.angle_alpha   90.00
_cell.angle_beta   90.00
_cell.angle_gamma   90.00
#
_symmetry.space_group_name_H-M   'P 1'
#
loop_
_entity.id
_entity.type
_entity.pdbx_description
1 polymer ?
#
loop_
_entity_poly.entity_id
_entity_poly.type
_entity_poly.pdbx_seq_one_letter_code
_entity_poly.pdbx_strand_id
1 'polypeptide(L)'
;MLSMILGWAAFAQNGPYTFEGFPDSTVLTNQLAGATFANAIILASGITLNELEFPPHGGSNVVSDNGGPMTILFAAPLRSFAAYFTYSVPLTMQALDSANNLLVTTNSAFSNNEALSGISGSHANELLEVSSSTAIFKIVITGSSQGTSFTLDDAGFYIRCDLNQDEFTNVTDAQAIINEVLGSAKAVDDLNLDGVVNVVDAQIVINATLGLGCEAK
;
A
#
# COMPACT_ATOMS: atom_id res chain seq x y z
N MET A 1 -16.49 -29.10 27.79
CA MET A 1 -15.53 -28.87 26.71
C MET A 1 -16.05 -27.71 25.90
N LEU A 2 -15.58 -26.49 26.18
CA LEU A 2 -16.06 -25.27 25.56
C LEU A 2 -15.12 -24.95 24.38
N SER A 3 -15.61 -25.15 23.15
CA SER A 3 -14.88 -24.84 21.94
C SER A 3 -14.87 -23.32 21.77
N MET A 4 -13.72 -22.68 22.01
CA MET A 4 -13.50 -21.31 21.62
C MET A 4 -13.38 -21.26 20.09
N ILE A 5 -14.43 -20.79 19.45
CA ILE A 5 -14.34 -20.31 18.06
C ILE A 5 -13.60 -18.99 18.14
N LEU A 6 -12.31 -18.98 17.82
CA LEU A 6 -11.60 -17.74 17.51
C LEU A 6 -12.25 -17.16 16.25
N GLY A 7 -13.09 -16.14 16.47
CA GLY A 7 -13.55 -15.29 15.39
C GLY A 7 -12.32 -14.61 14.74
N TRP A 8 -12.10 -14.87 13.49
CA TRP A 8 -11.18 -14.09 12.68
C TRP A 8 -11.83 -12.73 12.49
N ALA A 9 -11.39 -11.75 13.27
CA ALA A 9 -11.72 -10.37 13.00
C ALA A 9 -11.10 -10.03 11.65
N ALA A 10 -11.93 -9.75 10.66
CA ALA A 10 -11.50 -9.20 9.39
C ALA A 10 -10.92 -7.81 9.68
N PHE A 11 -9.62 -7.69 9.69
CA PHE A 11 -8.93 -6.42 9.80
C PHE A 11 -8.84 -5.83 8.40
N ALA A 12 -9.88 -5.11 7.98
CA ALA A 12 -9.77 -4.13 6.92
C ALA A 12 -9.23 -2.86 7.57
N GLN A 13 -7.94 -2.61 7.51
CA GLN A 13 -7.38 -1.33 7.83
C GLN A 13 -7.19 -0.57 6.53
N ASN A 14 -8.14 0.30 6.23
CA ASN A 14 -8.16 1.16 5.06
C ASN A 14 -7.76 2.57 5.48
N GLY A 15 -6.49 2.84 5.46
CA GLY A 15 -5.95 4.16 5.68
C GLY A 15 -4.45 4.11 5.51
N PRO A 16 -3.81 5.22 5.19
CA PRO A 16 -2.37 5.22 5.09
C PRO A 16 -1.77 4.80 6.45
N TYR A 17 -0.82 3.88 6.43
CA TYR A 17 0.05 3.64 7.57
C TYR A 17 0.95 4.84 7.72
N THR A 18 0.67 5.69 8.71
CA THR A 18 1.42 6.92 8.99
C THR A 18 2.63 6.67 9.88
N PHE A 19 2.73 5.49 10.51
CA PHE A 19 3.80 5.06 11.40
C PHE A 19 3.99 5.90 12.68
N GLU A 20 3.15 6.90 12.93
CA GLU A 20 3.29 7.86 14.04
C GLU A 20 3.16 7.27 15.45
N GLY A 21 2.59 6.09 15.58
CA GLY A 21 2.41 5.41 16.87
C GLY A 21 3.63 4.66 17.38
N PHE A 22 4.74 4.61 16.63
CA PHE A 22 5.90 3.81 16.98
C PHE A 22 7.05 4.64 17.55
N PRO A 23 7.76 4.14 18.57
CA PRO A 23 9.02 4.72 19.00
C PRO A 23 10.07 4.69 17.91
N ASP A 24 10.97 5.69 17.91
CA ASP A 24 12.15 5.69 17.06
C ASP A 24 12.96 4.38 17.19
N SER A 25 13.62 3.98 16.14
CA SER A 25 14.43 2.76 16.05
C SER A 25 13.66 1.44 16.27
N THR A 26 12.33 1.48 16.19
CA THR A 26 11.51 0.25 16.21
C THR A 26 11.72 -0.54 14.93
N VAL A 27 12.23 -1.77 15.04
CA VAL A 27 12.25 -2.71 13.91
C VAL A 27 10.84 -3.21 13.66
N LEU A 28 10.31 -2.89 12.48
CA LEU A 28 8.98 -3.33 12.07
C LEU A 28 9.02 -4.79 11.64
N THR A 29 8.08 -5.56 12.16
CA THR A 29 7.81 -6.95 11.79
C THR A 29 6.29 -7.16 11.60
N ASN A 30 5.54 -7.43 12.66
CA ASN A 30 4.10 -7.74 12.64
C ASN A 30 3.27 -6.83 13.55
N GLN A 31 3.78 -5.65 13.89
CA GLN A 31 3.11 -4.70 14.78
C GLN A 31 1.91 -4.02 14.11
N LEU A 32 1.90 -3.96 12.78
CA LEU A 32 0.79 -3.41 12.00
C LEU A 32 -0.19 -4.51 11.63
N ALA A 33 -1.46 -4.33 11.96
CA ALA A 33 -2.50 -5.29 11.63
C ALA A 33 -2.59 -5.46 10.10
N GLY A 34 -2.64 -6.71 9.62
CA GLY A 34 -2.78 -7.03 8.20
C GLY A 34 -1.50 -6.97 7.38
N ALA A 35 -0.37 -6.48 7.92
CA ALA A 35 0.91 -6.44 7.21
C ALA A 35 2.07 -6.97 8.08
N THR A 36 3.01 -7.65 7.44
CA THR A 36 4.26 -8.10 8.06
C THR A 36 5.43 -7.54 7.26
N PHE A 37 6.36 -6.89 7.95
CA PHE A 37 7.51 -6.23 7.36
C PHE A 37 8.79 -7.03 7.59
N ALA A 38 9.71 -6.95 6.65
CA ALA A 38 11.10 -7.39 6.80
C ALA A 38 12.04 -6.31 6.27
N ASN A 39 13.19 -6.16 6.92
CA ASN A 39 14.18 -5.11 6.61
C ASN A 39 13.58 -3.70 6.69
N ALA A 40 12.83 -3.40 7.75
CA ALA A 40 12.14 -2.14 7.95
C ALA A 40 12.38 -1.64 9.38
N ILE A 41 12.69 -0.35 9.53
CA ILE A 41 12.92 0.29 10.82
C ILE A 41 12.29 1.68 10.84
N ILE A 42 11.68 2.04 11.96
CA ILE A 42 11.13 3.40 12.19
C ILE A 42 12.26 4.36 12.50
N LEU A 43 12.27 5.49 11.81
CA LEU A 43 13.12 6.64 12.13
C LEU A 43 12.23 7.84 12.39
N ALA A 44 12.55 8.61 13.44
CA ALA A 44 11.78 9.79 13.83
C ALA A 44 12.60 11.08 13.66
N SER A 45 11.95 12.13 13.17
CA SER A 45 12.51 13.47 13.04
C SER A 45 13.01 14.00 14.38
N GLY A 46 14.19 14.63 14.37
CA GLY A 46 14.83 15.15 15.58
C GLY A 46 15.48 14.08 16.47
N ILE A 47 15.46 12.79 16.09
CA ILE A 47 16.12 11.70 16.83
C ILE A 47 17.14 10.99 15.93
N THR A 48 16.72 10.10 15.04
CA THR A 48 17.62 9.35 14.14
C THR A 48 17.42 9.67 12.67
N LEU A 49 16.27 10.22 12.30
CA LEU A 49 16.00 10.61 10.91
C LEU A 49 16.80 11.87 10.55
N ASN A 50 17.46 11.83 9.37
CA ASN A 50 17.97 13.06 8.74
C ASN A 50 16.83 13.72 7.96
N GLU A 51 15.95 14.43 8.66
CA GLU A 51 14.77 15.07 8.07
C GLU A 51 15.09 16.19 7.08
N LEU A 52 16.32 16.67 7.02
CA LEU A 52 16.74 17.66 6.05
C LEU A 52 16.89 17.07 4.64
N GLU A 53 17.29 15.80 4.55
CA GLU A 53 17.44 15.06 3.28
C GLU A 53 16.26 14.14 3.03
N PHE A 54 15.71 13.53 4.09
CA PHE A 54 14.59 12.59 4.07
C PHE A 54 13.41 13.12 4.89
N PRO A 55 12.77 14.23 4.47
CA PRO A 55 11.64 14.78 5.22
C PRO A 55 10.48 13.79 5.21
N PRO A 56 9.77 13.58 6.34
CA PRO A 56 8.51 12.85 6.34
C PRO A 56 7.50 13.49 5.38
N HIS A 57 6.62 12.68 4.79
CA HIS A 57 5.48 13.18 4.04
C HIS A 57 4.41 13.71 4.98
N GLY A 58 4.13 12.98 6.07
CA GLY A 58 3.23 13.36 7.15
C GLY A 58 3.87 13.15 8.53
N GLY A 59 3.41 13.89 9.54
CA GLY A 59 3.85 13.70 10.92
C GLY A 59 5.36 13.86 11.15
N SER A 60 5.97 12.87 11.83
CA SER A 60 7.38 12.89 12.22
C SER A 60 8.12 11.57 12.01
N ASN A 61 7.39 10.48 11.77
CA ASN A 61 7.96 9.14 11.61
C ASN A 61 7.96 8.70 10.15
N VAL A 62 9.00 7.97 9.77
CA VAL A 62 9.08 7.27 8.48
C VAL A 62 9.56 5.84 8.71
N VAL A 63 9.40 4.99 7.70
CA VAL A 63 10.04 3.67 7.67
C VAL A 63 11.25 3.73 6.74
N SER A 64 12.42 3.33 7.22
CA SER A 64 13.62 3.18 6.40
C SER A 64 13.92 1.71 6.12
N ASP A 65 14.58 1.44 4.99
CA ASP A 65 15.13 0.13 4.70
C ASP A 65 16.30 -0.21 5.63
N ASN A 66 16.32 -1.43 6.15
CA ASN A 66 17.26 -1.88 7.16
C ASN A 66 17.98 -3.18 6.74
N GLY A 67 19.01 -3.03 5.89
CA GLY A 67 19.87 -4.14 5.50
C GLY A 67 19.37 -4.97 4.31
N GLY A 68 18.95 -4.34 3.24
CA GLY A 68 18.56 -5.00 1.99
C GLY A 68 17.15 -4.66 1.53
N PRO A 69 16.58 -5.37 0.57
CA PRO A 69 15.23 -5.08 0.07
C PRO A 69 14.20 -5.16 1.19
N MET A 70 13.39 -4.11 1.31
CA MET A 70 12.25 -4.12 2.22
C MET A 70 11.15 -5.01 1.61
N THR A 71 10.57 -5.86 2.45
CA THR A 71 9.45 -6.72 2.05
C THR A 71 8.25 -6.47 2.94
N ILE A 72 7.07 -6.34 2.33
CA ILE A 72 5.79 -6.22 3.02
C ILE A 72 4.89 -7.37 2.56
N LEU A 73 4.49 -8.23 3.49
CA LEU A 73 3.55 -9.33 3.26
C LEU A 73 2.18 -8.92 3.81
N PHE A 74 1.13 -9.14 3.04
CA PHE A 74 -0.24 -8.81 3.42
C PHE A 74 -1.03 -10.07 3.80
N ALA A 75 -1.78 -9.98 4.90
CA ALA A 75 -2.67 -11.06 5.35
C ALA A 75 -3.91 -11.23 4.46
N ALA A 76 -4.31 -10.16 3.77
CA ALA A 76 -5.39 -10.14 2.80
C ALA A 76 -4.86 -9.67 1.42
N PRO A 77 -5.44 -10.14 0.31
CA PRO A 77 -5.03 -9.73 -1.03
C PRO A 77 -5.33 -8.26 -1.29
N LEU A 78 -4.37 -7.56 -1.89
CA LEU A 78 -4.52 -6.18 -2.35
C LEU A 78 -4.68 -6.12 -3.87
N ARG A 79 -5.21 -5.00 -4.36
CA ARG A 79 -5.24 -4.63 -5.78
C ARG A 79 -4.27 -3.53 -6.13
N SER A 80 -3.96 -2.68 -5.15
CA SER A 80 -2.94 -1.65 -5.30
C SER A 80 -2.21 -1.40 -3.98
N PHE A 81 -1.00 -0.91 -4.10
CA PHE A 81 -0.19 -0.40 -3.01
C PHE A 81 0.47 0.88 -3.48
N ALA A 82 0.46 1.90 -2.66
CA ALA A 82 1.12 3.16 -2.90
C ALA A 82 1.78 3.66 -1.61
N ALA A 83 2.89 4.38 -1.73
CA ALA A 83 3.53 5.07 -0.61
C ALA A 83 4.36 6.25 -1.15
N TYR A 84 4.68 7.18 -0.27
CA TYR A 84 5.59 8.28 -0.56
C TYR A 84 7.01 7.89 -0.22
N PHE A 85 7.94 8.14 -1.15
CA PHE A 85 9.33 7.71 -1.04
C PHE A 85 10.29 8.88 -1.17
N THR A 86 11.27 8.93 -0.25
CA THR A 86 12.51 9.70 -0.42
C THR A 86 13.68 8.74 -0.46
N TYR A 87 14.56 8.87 -1.44
CA TYR A 87 15.62 7.89 -1.71
C TYR A 87 16.90 8.55 -2.23
N SER A 88 18.06 7.94 -1.90
CA SER A 88 19.40 8.34 -2.34
C SER A 88 19.91 7.53 -3.55
N VAL A 89 19.22 6.44 -3.92
CA VAL A 89 19.53 5.59 -5.09
C VAL A 89 18.22 5.22 -5.79
N PRO A 90 18.22 4.85 -7.08
CA PRO A 90 17.01 4.43 -7.79
C PRO A 90 16.31 3.29 -7.08
N LEU A 91 14.98 3.37 -7.00
CA LEU A 91 14.13 2.34 -6.41
C LEU A 91 13.44 1.50 -7.49
N THR A 92 13.28 0.23 -7.16
CA THR A 92 12.38 -0.69 -7.85
C THR A 92 11.37 -1.23 -6.86
N MET A 93 10.08 -1.05 -7.12
CA MET A 93 8.98 -1.62 -6.34
C MET A 93 8.27 -2.70 -7.15
N GLN A 94 8.16 -3.89 -6.60
CA GLN A 94 7.58 -5.06 -7.23
C GLN A 94 6.39 -5.57 -6.42
N ALA A 95 5.29 -5.89 -7.11
CA ALA A 95 4.15 -6.59 -6.54
C ALA A 95 4.15 -8.05 -6.99
N LEU A 96 3.89 -8.95 -6.03
CA LEU A 96 3.89 -10.39 -6.24
C LEU A 96 2.60 -11.03 -5.72
N ASP A 97 2.20 -12.14 -6.34
CA ASP A 97 1.10 -12.98 -5.88
C ASP A 97 1.48 -13.88 -4.70
N SER A 98 0.54 -14.70 -4.23
CA SER A 98 0.76 -15.66 -3.12
C SER A 98 1.77 -16.77 -3.46
N ALA A 99 2.01 -17.04 -4.74
CA ALA A 99 3.00 -18.01 -5.22
C ALA A 99 4.39 -17.38 -5.48
N ASN A 100 4.55 -16.06 -5.18
CA ASN A 100 5.72 -15.24 -5.48
C ASN A 100 5.97 -15.03 -6.98
N ASN A 101 4.96 -15.13 -7.83
CA ASN A 101 5.09 -14.68 -9.21
C ASN A 101 5.02 -13.16 -9.27
N LEU A 102 5.89 -12.57 -10.08
CA LEU A 102 5.91 -11.12 -10.32
C LEU A 102 4.66 -10.71 -11.12
N LEU A 103 3.91 -9.75 -10.61
CA LEU A 103 2.72 -9.20 -11.23
C LEU A 103 3.02 -7.89 -11.97
N VAL A 104 3.67 -6.95 -11.27
CA VAL A 104 3.98 -5.63 -11.80
C VAL A 104 5.24 -5.07 -11.15
N THR A 105 5.93 -4.19 -11.87
CA THR A 105 7.11 -3.46 -11.40
C THR A 105 6.93 -1.98 -11.68
N THR A 106 7.22 -1.14 -10.70
CA THR A 106 7.35 0.32 -10.82
C THR A 106 8.74 0.73 -10.40
N ASN A 107 9.31 1.72 -11.09
CA ASN A 107 10.61 2.29 -10.77
C ASN A 107 10.46 3.77 -10.39
N SER A 108 11.35 4.26 -9.53
CA SER A 108 11.46 5.68 -9.23
C SER A 108 11.81 6.50 -10.49
N ALA A 109 11.31 7.73 -10.56
CA ALA A 109 11.55 8.63 -11.70
C ALA A 109 12.98 9.21 -11.71
N PHE A 110 13.60 9.28 -10.53
CA PHE A 110 14.91 9.93 -10.38
C PHE A 110 15.96 8.93 -9.87
N SER A 111 17.23 9.28 -10.07
CA SER A 111 18.34 8.52 -9.48
C SER A 111 18.52 8.79 -7.98
N ASN A 112 18.01 9.93 -7.52
CA ASN A 112 17.99 10.40 -6.14
C ASN A 112 16.95 11.52 -6.04
N ASN A 113 16.12 11.49 -5.01
CA ASN A 113 15.13 12.55 -4.74
C ASN A 113 15.21 13.10 -3.31
N GLU A 114 16.33 12.91 -2.62
CA GLU A 114 16.60 13.61 -1.36
C GLU A 114 16.30 15.10 -1.51
N ALA A 115 15.75 15.72 -0.47
CA ALA A 115 15.34 17.13 -0.54
C ALA A 115 16.49 18.07 -0.94
N LEU A 116 17.74 17.68 -0.69
CA LEU A 116 18.94 18.43 -1.02
C LEU A 116 19.74 17.80 -2.18
N SER A 117 19.16 16.89 -2.96
CA SER A 117 19.83 16.14 -4.05
C SER A 117 20.41 17.05 -5.15
N GLY A 118 19.83 18.23 -5.36
CA GLY A 118 20.21 19.14 -6.45
C GLY A 118 19.84 18.64 -7.86
N ILE A 119 19.15 17.49 -7.98
CA ILE A 119 18.70 16.93 -9.26
C ILE A 119 17.50 17.74 -9.77
N SER A 120 17.59 18.25 -10.98
CA SER A 120 16.54 19.08 -11.57
C SER A 120 15.22 18.34 -11.70
N GLY A 121 14.14 18.92 -11.14
CA GLY A 121 12.79 18.33 -11.14
C GLY A 121 12.56 17.26 -10.09
N SER A 122 13.60 16.81 -9.38
CA SER A 122 13.51 15.89 -8.27
C SER A 122 12.97 16.61 -7.02
N HIS A 123 12.16 15.92 -6.26
CA HIS A 123 11.66 16.37 -4.97
C HIS A 123 11.44 15.16 -4.04
N ALA A 124 11.66 15.36 -2.74
CA ALA A 124 11.35 14.35 -1.73
C ALA A 124 9.88 13.94 -1.79
N ASN A 125 9.58 12.77 -1.26
CA ASN A 125 8.24 12.22 -1.18
C ASN A 125 7.59 11.99 -2.56
N GLU A 126 8.31 11.31 -3.46
CA GLU A 126 7.72 10.81 -4.72
C GLU A 126 6.70 9.72 -4.41
N LEU A 127 5.49 9.85 -4.97
CA LEU A 127 4.48 8.80 -4.89
C LEU A 127 4.83 7.68 -5.87
N LEU A 128 5.09 6.47 -5.37
CA LEU A 128 5.18 5.26 -6.17
C LEU A 128 3.96 4.39 -5.92
N GLU A 129 3.40 3.86 -7.01
CA GLU A 129 2.20 3.01 -6.98
C GLU A 129 2.40 1.77 -7.85
N VAL A 130 1.85 0.66 -7.40
CA VAL A 130 1.65 -0.58 -8.17
C VAL A 130 0.19 -1.00 -8.06
N SER A 131 -0.38 -1.43 -9.19
CA SER A 131 -1.74 -1.99 -9.24
C SER A 131 -1.76 -3.23 -10.13
N SER A 132 -2.64 -4.18 -9.82
CA SER A 132 -2.75 -5.44 -10.56
C SER A 132 -4.18 -5.96 -10.55
N SER A 133 -4.62 -6.53 -11.67
CA SER A 133 -5.87 -7.29 -11.73
C SER A 133 -5.79 -8.62 -10.97
N THR A 134 -4.57 -9.15 -10.78
CA THR A 134 -4.30 -10.31 -9.93
C THR A 134 -4.00 -9.85 -8.52
N ALA A 135 -4.46 -10.61 -7.53
CA ALA A 135 -4.29 -10.31 -6.11
C ALA A 135 -2.82 -10.17 -5.70
N ILE A 136 -2.46 -9.03 -5.14
CA ILE A 136 -1.14 -8.74 -4.59
C ILE A 136 -1.08 -9.24 -3.14
N PHE A 137 -0.10 -10.07 -2.81
CA PHE A 137 0.17 -10.55 -1.44
C PHE A 137 1.49 -10.06 -0.88
N LYS A 138 2.37 -9.56 -1.74
CA LYS A 138 3.70 -9.12 -1.35
C LYS A 138 4.13 -7.90 -2.15
N ILE A 139 4.73 -6.94 -1.46
CA ILE A 139 5.51 -5.86 -2.06
C ILE A 139 6.97 -6.05 -1.70
N VAL A 140 7.85 -5.88 -2.67
CA VAL A 140 9.31 -5.85 -2.49
C VAL A 140 9.83 -4.52 -3.02
N ILE A 141 10.51 -3.77 -2.17
CA ILE A 141 11.11 -2.47 -2.51
C ILE A 141 12.63 -2.63 -2.44
N THR A 142 13.29 -2.39 -3.55
CA THR A 142 14.74 -2.55 -3.67
C THR A 142 15.39 -1.21 -3.94
N GLY A 143 16.27 -0.81 -3.01
CA GLY A 143 17.22 0.29 -3.16
C GLY A 143 18.65 -0.26 -3.07
N SER A 144 19.46 0.24 -2.14
CA SER A 144 20.80 -0.29 -1.86
C SER A 144 20.73 -1.65 -1.16
N SER A 145 21.64 -2.56 -1.52
CA SER A 145 21.79 -3.85 -0.82
C SER A 145 22.28 -3.71 0.63
N GLN A 146 22.79 -2.55 1.00
CA GLN A 146 23.25 -2.27 2.37
C GLN A 146 22.14 -1.74 3.28
N GLY A 147 21.01 -1.35 2.72
CA GLY A 147 19.95 -0.62 3.44
C GLY A 147 20.24 0.86 3.58
N THR A 148 19.41 1.57 4.36
CA THR A 148 19.47 3.02 4.62
C THR A 148 19.52 3.89 3.36
N SER A 149 18.84 3.44 2.32
CA SER A 149 18.86 4.06 1.00
C SER A 149 17.58 4.79 0.65
N PHE A 150 16.52 4.53 1.41
CA PHE A 150 15.25 5.20 1.24
C PHE A 150 14.44 5.25 2.53
N THR A 151 13.50 6.16 2.54
CA THR A 151 12.38 6.17 3.49
C THR A 151 11.08 6.03 2.74
N LEU A 152 10.09 5.43 3.39
CA LEU A 152 8.69 5.44 2.94
C LEU A 152 7.80 5.97 4.04
N ASP A 153 6.71 6.65 3.64
CA ASP A 153 5.73 7.21 4.53
C ASP A 153 4.33 7.15 3.90
N ASP A 154 3.29 7.29 4.75
CA ASP A 154 1.89 7.29 4.34
C ASP A 154 1.57 6.15 3.35
N ALA A 155 1.98 4.92 3.72
CA ALA A 155 1.76 3.75 2.89
C ALA A 155 0.28 3.38 2.87
N GLY A 156 -0.33 3.50 1.70
CA GLY A 156 -1.74 3.20 1.46
C GLY A 156 -1.91 1.92 0.63
N PHE A 157 -2.91 1.12 0.99
CA PHE A 157 -3.43 0.10 0.10
C PHE A 157 -4.92 0.33 -0.06
N TYR A 158 -5.32 0.37 -1.30
CA TYR A 158 -6.72 0.51 -1.62
C TYR A 158 -7.33 -0.88 -1.70
N ILE A 159 -8.22 -1.20 -0.77
CA ILE A 159 -9.18 -2.28 -1.00
C ILE A 159 -10.09 -1.76 -2.09
N ARG A 160 -9.93 -2.29 -3.26
CA ARG A 160 -10.57 -1.79 -4.49
C ARG A 160 -12.10 -1.80 -4.45
N CYS A 161 -12.69 -2.51 -3.50
CA CYS A 161 -14.13 -2.59 -3.29
C CYS A 161 -14.67 -1.67 -2.19
N ASP A 162 -13.82 -0.90 -1.54
CA ASP A 162 -14.21 0.21 -0.67
C ASP A 162 -14.21 1.50 -1.50
N LEU A 163 -15.31 1.74 -2.20
CA LEU A 163 -15.40 2.78 -3.20
C LEU A 163 -15.62 4.16 -2.58
N ASN A 164 -16.22 4.20 -1.39
CA ASN A 164 -16.45 5.44 -0.66
C ASN A 164 -15.32 5.80 0.30
N GLN A 165 -14.29 4.93 0.43
CA GLN A 165 -13.11 5.11 1.26
C GLN A 165 -13.45 5.31 2.75
N ASP A 166 -14.48 4.61 3.25
CA ASP A 166 -14.90 4.66 4.66
C ASP A 166 -14.28 3.53 5.51
N GLU A 167 -13.32 2.78 4.95
CA GLU A 167 -12.62 1.67 5.57
C GLU A 167 -13.43 0.36 5.65
N PHE A 168 -14.60 0.31 5.07
CA PHE A 168 -15.46 -0.87 5.10
C PHE A 168 -16.03 -1.18 3.72
N THR A 169 -15.73 -2.34 3.17
CA THR A 169 -16.46 -2.82 1.99
C THR A 169 -17.82 -3.35 2.42
N ASN A 170 -18.87 -2.62 2.14
CA ASN A 170 -20.22 -2.90 2.59
C ASN A 170 -21.29 -2.51 1.55
N VAL A 171 -22.56 -2.45 1.96
CA VAL A 171 -23.67 -2.15 1.05
C VAL A 171 -23.60 -0.75 0.46
N THR A 172 -22.90 0.21 1.09
CA THR A 172 -22.76 1.57 0.56
C THR A 172 -21.85 1.59 -0.66
N ASP A 173 -20.83 0.73 -0.71
CA ASP A 173 -19.95 0.56 -1.88
C ASP A 173 -20.68 -0.15 -3.00
N ALA A 174 -21.45 -1.19 -2.68
CA ALA A 174 -22.33 -1.83 -3.66
C ALA A 174 -23.33 -0.82 -4.27
N GLN A 175 -23.88 0.10 -3.48
CA GLN A 175 -24.72 1.15 -4.00
C GLN A 175 -23.94 2.15 -4.87
N ALA A 176 -22.69 2.48 -4.50
CA ALA A 176 -21.85 3.39 -5.28
C ALA A 176 -21.61 2.83 -6.69
N ILE A 177 -21.12 1.60 -6.82
CA ILE A 177 -20.88 0.98 -8.15
C ILE A 177 -22.18 0.80 -8.94
N ILE A 178 -23.29 0.47 -8.31
CA ILE A 178 -24.59 0.37 -8.98
C ILE A 178 -25.00 1.74 -9.58
N ASN A 179 -24.77 2.83 -8.86
CA ASN A 179 -25.04 4.17 -9.36
C ASN A 179 -24.19 4.53 -10.59
N GLU A 180 -22.94 4.08 -10.64
CA GLU A 180 -22.08 4.23 -11.81
C GLU A 180 -22.57 3.40 -13.00
N VAL A 181 -22.89 2.14 -12.78
CA VAL A 181 -23.41 1.24 -13.81
C VAL A 181 -24.72 1.76 -14.41
N LEU A 182 -25.59 2.37 -13.60
CA LEU A 182 -26.86 2.94 -14.03
C LEU A 182 -26.71 4.36 -14.62
N GLY A 183 -25.50 4.92 -14.63
CA GLY A 183 -25.26 6.28 -15.14
C GLY A 183 -25.80 7.39 -14.25
N SER A 184 -26.17 7.10 -13.01
CA SER A 184 -26.55 8.09 -11.99
C SER A 184 -25.36 8.69 -11.25
N ALA A 185 -24.19 8.09 -11.37
CA ALA A 185 -22.89 8.63 -10.98
C ALA A 185 -21.89 8.53 -12.15
N LYS A 186 -20.78 9.26 -12.07
CA LYS A 186 -19.71 9.17 -13.07
C LYS A 186 -19.03 7.82 -12.97
N ALA A 187 -18.93 7.07 -14.06
CA ALA A 187 -18.22 5.80 -14.13
C ALA A 187 -16.71 6.03 -13.97
N VAL A 188 -16.13 5.51 -12.88
CA VAL A 188 -14.70 5.63 -12.56
C VAL A 188 -14.11 4.30 -12.01
N ASP A 189 -14.95 3.42 -11.46
CA ASP A 189 -14.53 2.22 -10.75
C ASP A 189 -14.58 0.97 -11.65
N ASP A 190 -13.75 0.96 -12.71
CA ASP A 190 -13.51 -0.21 -13.56
C ASP A 190 -12.64 -1.22 -12.78
N LEU A 191 -13.30 -2.14 -12.09
CA LEU A 191 -12.64 -3.07 -11.16
C LEU A 191 -12.04 -4.29 -11.86
N ASN A 192 -12.43 -4.63 -13.07
CA ASN A 192 -11.86 -5.73 -13.86
C ASN A 192 -10.84 -5.23 -14.90
N LEU A 193 -10.68 -3.89 -15.05
CA LEU A 193 -9.78 -3.22 -15.99
C LEU A 193 -10.08 -3.58 -17.47
N ASP A 194 -11.34 -3.79 -17.80
CA ASP A 194 -11.75 -4.06 -19.20
C ASP A 194 -12.05 -2.75 -19.98
N GLY A 195 -11.97 -1.61 -19.34
CA GLY A 195 -12.19 -0.28 -19.88
C GLY A 195 -13.65 0.21 -19.78
N VAL A 196 -14.53 -0.54 -19.11
CA VAL A 196 -15.96 -0.20 -18.99
C VAL A 196 -16.48 -0.52 -17.60
N VAL A 197 -17.03 0.47 -16.88
CA VAL A 197 -17.76 0.21 -15.63
C VAL A 197 -19.14 -0.38 -15.96
N ASN A 198 -19.37 -1.63 -15.57
CA ASN A 198 -20.58 -2.37 -15.90
C ASN A 198 -21.01 -3.35 -14.78
N VAL A 199 -21.97 -4.23 -15.09
CA VAL A 199 -22.50 -5.20 -14.11
C VAL A 199 -21.44 -6.16 -13.56
N VAL A 200 -20.33 -6.38 -14.28
CA VAL A 200 -19.25 -7.26 -13.82
C VAL A 200 -18.52 -6.59 -12.64
N ASP A 201 -18.27 -5.28 -12.72
CA ASP A 201 -17.68 -4.51 -11.64
C ASP A 201 -18.61 -4.47 -10.42
N ALA A 202 -19.90 -4.25 -10.63
CA ALA A 202 -20.89 -4.32 -9.56
C ALA A 202 -20.89 -5.71 -8.88
N GLN A 203 -20.74 -6.79 -9.65
CA GLN A 203 -20.68 -8.15 -9.08
C GLN A 203 -19.43 -8.35 -8.22
N ILE A 204 -18.29 -7.74 -8.58
CA ILE A 204 -17.05 -7.80 -7.79
C ILE A 204 -17.29 -7.16 -6.41
N VAL A 205 -17.86 -5.95 -6.38
CA VAL A 205 -18.18 -5.26 -5.11
C VAL A 205 -19.20 -6.04 -4.28
N ILE A 206 -20.27 -6.55 -4.90
CA ILE A 206 -21.28 -7.37 -4.20
C ILE A 206 -20.64 -8.63 -3.61
N ASN A 207 -19.77 -9.31 -4.33
CA ASN A 207 -19.05 -10.48 -3.81
C ASN A 207 -18.19 -10.08 -2.59
N ALA A 208 -17.51 -8.95 -2.67
CA ALA A 208 -16.69 -8.44 -1.57
C ALA A 208 -17.53 -8.12 -0.32
N THR A 209 -18.71 -7.51 -0.47
CA THR A 209 -19.63 -7.24 0.64
C THR A 209 -20.13 -8.51 1.33
N LEU A 210 -20.14 -9.64 0.61
CA LEU A 210 -20.51 -10.96 1.11
C LEU A 210 -19.31 -11.76 1.68
N GLY A 211 -18.11 -11.16 1.72
CA GLY A 211 -16.89 -11.82 2.19
C GLY A 211 -16.30 -12.84 1.21
N LEU A 212 -16.70 -12.79 -0.06
CA LEU A 212 -16.23 -13.68 -1.12
C LEU A 212 -14.98 -13.17 -1.86
N GLY A 213 -14.42 -12.04 -1.42
CA GLY A 213 -13.26 -11.37 -2.02
C GLY A 213 -13.62 -10.33 -3.08
N CYS A 214 -12.68 -9.39 -3.31
CA CYS A 214 -12.78 -8.31 -4.30
C CYS A 214 -12.10 -8.73 -5.60
N GLU A 215 -12.63 -9.75 -6.29
CA GLU A 215 -12.01 -10.32 -7.49
C GLU A 215 -13.04 -10.60 -8.59
N ALA A 216 -12.65 -10.34 -9.86
CA ALA A 216 -13.33 -10.91 -11.01
C ALA A 216 -13.07 -12.44 -11.00
N LYS A 217 -14.12 -13.23 -10.98
CA LYS A 217 -14.06 -14.70 -11.09
C LYS A 217 -14.26 -15.13 -12.52
#